data_058e246dbb295c760cfdcb24941e7917
#
_entry.id   058e246dbb295c760cfdcb24941e7917
#
_cell.length_a   1.000
_cell.length_b   1.000
_cell.length_c   1.000
_cell.angle_alpha   90.00
_cell.angle_beta   90.00
_cell.angle_gamma   90.00
#
_symmetry.space_group_name_H-M   'P 1'
#
loop_
_entity.id
_entity.type
_entity.pdbx_description
1 polymer ?
#
loop_
_entity_poly.entity_id
_entity_poly.type
_entity_poly.pdbx_seq_one_letter_code
_entity_poly.pdbx_strand_id
1 'polypeptide(L)'
;MSKKYRLVTRSDMDGLVCGTLLKYLGIIDEITFVHPKDMQDGKVEITSDDITTNLPYVDGVYLAFDHHFSETIRNEEKDNHIIDASAPSAAEVVYQYYGAEEKFPGTFKGMMFAANKADSAAFTKEDILNPEGWELLSFLMDSRTGLGRFREFTVSNYQLMMDLIDYCKDHDIDDILALPDVKERVDLYFKYEVEFKEQLQRCTTIHNNLLIIDYREEEIIYPGNRFLVYAMHPDTNISIHTVWGRDKQNVVYSTGKSIINKSSNTNVGELMLKYGGGGHHAAGGCQPSHEEAPQVLEELIAQINADG
;
A
#
# COMPACT_ATOMS: atom_id res chain seq x y z
N MET A 1 13.05 -33.88 3.40
CA MET A 1 12.16 -32.71 3.27
C MET A 1 12.95 -31.67 2.49
N SER A 2 12.33 -30.97 1.54
CA SER A 2 12.97 -29.83 0.87
C SER A 2 13.24 -28.72 1.88
N LYS A 3 14.29 -27.93 1.68
CA LYS A 3 14.57 -26.74 2.52
C LYS A 3 13.38 -25.79 2.45
N LYS A 4 13.01 -25.22 3.59
CA LYS A 4 12.02 -24.16 3.74
C LYS A 4 12.74 -22.85 4.01
N TYR A 5 12.13 -21.75 3.60
CA TYR A 5 12.65 -20.40 3.75
C TYR A 5 11.71 -19.53 4.59
N ARG A 6 12.24 -18.48 5.21
CA ARG A 6 11.44 -17.41 5.76
C ARG A 6 11.10 -16.42 4.64
N LEU A 7 9.82 -16.07 4.49
CA LEU A 7 9.41 -14.96 3.65
C LEU A 7 9.53 -13.65 4.44
N VAL A 8 10.21 -12.66 3.89
CA VAL A 8 10.21 -11.28 4.36
C VAL A 8 9.53 -10.42 3.31
N THR A 9 8.41 -9.77 3.66
CA THR A 9 7.55 -9.05 2.72
C THR A 9 6.85 -7.86 3.35
N ARG A 10 6.12 -7.07 2.56
CA ARG A 10 5.28 -5.98 3.06
C ARG A 10 3.93 -6.50 3.57
N SER A 11 3.34 -5.75 4.51
CA SER A 11 2.00 -6.02 5.01
C SER A 11 0.97 -5.25 4.16
N ASP A 12 0.79 -5.68 2.91
CA ASP A 12 -0.19 -5.15 1.96
C ASP A 12 -0.71 -6.28 1.05
N MET A 13 -1.57 -5.97 0.09
CA MET A 13 -2.18 -6.98 -0.79
C MET A 13 -1.15 -7.72 -1.63
N ASP A 14 -0.12 -7.04 -2.13
CA ASP A 14 0.95 -7.68 -2.91
C ASP A 14 1.76 -8.66 -2.05
N GLY A 15 2.16 -8.26 -0.84
CA GLY A 15 2.86 -9.14 0.10
C GLY A 15 2.00 -10.33 0.57
N LEU A 16 0.69 -10.12 0.76
CA LEU A 16 -0.27 -11.19 1.05
C LEU A 16 -0.27 -12.26 -0.05
N VAL A 17 -0.39 -11.81 -1.30
CA VAL A 17 -0.47 -12.73 -2.45
C VAL A 17 0.86 -13.43 -2.69
N CYS A 18 2.00 -12.73 -2.58
CA CYS A 18 3.33 -13.37 -2.59
C CYS A 18 3.42 -14.51 -1.56
N GLY A 19 2.97 -14.23 -0.32
CA GLY A 19 2.95 -15.23 0.75
C GLY A 19 2.08 -16.43 0.43
N THR A 20 0.88 -16.19 -0.10
CA THR A 20 -0.07 -17.23 -0.51
C THR A 20 0.52 -18.14 -1.60
N LEU A 21 1.12 -17.54 -2.64
CA LEU A 21 1.76 -18.29 -3.73
C LEU A 21 2.90 -19.17 -3.23
N LEU A 22 3.83 -18.60 -2.44
CA LEU A 22 5.00 -19.33 -1.92
C LEU A 22 4.62 -20.41 -0.90
N LYS A 23 3.58 -20.15 -0.10
CA LYS A 23 3.05 -21.12 0.86
C LYS A 23 2.31 -22.27 0.15
N TYR A 24 1.55 -21.99 -0.91
CA TYR A 24 0.93 -23.00 -1.78
C TYR A 24 1.97 -23.95 -2.38
N LEU A 25 3.10 -23.43 -2.85
CA LEU A 25 4.21 -24.22 -3.37
C LEU A 25 4.96 -24.98 -2.27
N GLY A 26 4.68 -24.71 -1.01
CA GLY A 26 5.34 -25.31 0.13
C GLY A 26 6.81 -24.91 0.25
N ILE A 27 7.20 -23.73 -0.21
CA ILE A 27 8.58 -23.22 -0.21
C ILE A 27 8.90 -22.50 1.10
N ILE A 28 7.91 -21.86 1.73
CA ILE A 28 8.06 -21.08 2.97
C ILE A 28 7.32 -21.75 4.14
N ASP A 29 7.79 -21.51 5.37
CA ASP A 29 7.13 -21.90 6.62
C ASP A 29 7.09 -20.77 7.67
N GLU A 30 7.93 -19.76 7.52
CA GLU A 30 7.95 -18.56 8.37
C GLU A 30 7.72 -17.29 7.54
N ILE A 31 7.05 -16.30 8.10
CA ILE A 31 6.75 -15.03 7.44
C ILE A 31 7.02 -13.87 8.39
N THR A 32 7.65 -12.82 7.88
CA THR A 32 7.90 -11.58 8.61
C THR A 32 7.46 -10.40 7.75
N PHE A 33 6.56 -9.54 8.27
CA PHE A 33 6.18 -8.31 7.61
C PHE A 33 7.10 -7.16 8.02
N VAL A 34 7.61 -6.43 7.04
CA VAL A 34 8.63 -5.39 7.23
C VAL A 34 8.25 -4.14 6.45
N HIS A 35 8.60 -2.98 6.99
CA HIS A 35 8.50 -1.71 6.26
C HIS A 35 9.73 -1.53 5.36
N PRO A 36 9.58 -1.08 4.08
CA PRO A 36 10.70 -0.91 3.16
C PRO A 36 11.84 -0.05 3.72
N LYS A 37 11.51 0.99 4.50
CA LYS A 37 12.49 1.84 5.15
C LYS A 37 13.37 1.08 6.16
N ASP A 38 12.82 0.12 6.89
CA ASP A 38 13.60 -0.67 7.85
C ASP A 38 14.56 -1.63 7.15
N MET A 39 14.20 -2.12 5.95
CA MET A 39 15.12 -2.86 5.07
C MET A 39 16.28 -1.96 4.61
N GLN A 40 15.98 -0.77 4.10
CA GLN A 40 17.00 0.20 3.63
C GLN A 40 17.92 0.63 4.75
N ASP A 41 17.43 0.78 5.96
CA ASP A 41 18.20 1.19 7.14
C ASP A 41 19.02 0.02 7.74
N GLY A 42 18.95 -1.19 7.19
CA GLY A 42 19.65 -2.37 7.69
C GLY A 42 19.17 -2.86 9.06
N LYS A 43 17.92 -2.53 9.45
CA LYS A 43 17.34 -2.93 10.74
C LYS A 43 16.82 -4.36 10.75
N VAL A 44 16.70 -4.97 9.57
CA VAL A 44 16.20 -6.33 9.38
C VAL A 44 17.37 -7.20 8.93
N GLU A 45 17.67 -8.22 9.71
CA GLU A 45 18.69 -9.21 9.35
C GLU A 45 18.14 -10.11 8.23
N ILE A 46 18.85 -10.15 7.09
CA ILE A 46 18.54 -10.96 5.94
C ILE A 46 19.69 -11.97 5.71
N THR A 47 19.32 -13.20 5.45
CA THR A 47 20.26 -14.32 5.30
C THR A 47 19.94 -15.17 4.06
N SER A 48 20.77 -16.18 3.78
CA SER A 48 20.53 -17.17 2.73
C SER A 48 19.35 -18.13 3.02
N ASP A 49 18.67 -17.96 4.15
CA ASP A 49 17.44 -18.68 4.49
C ASP A 49 16.18 -17.85 4.23
N ASP A 50 16.34 -16.67 3.63
CA ASP A 50 15.26 -15.73 3.40
C ASP A 50 14.91 -15.60 1.92
N ILE A 51 13.61 -15.50 1.63
CA ILE A 51 13.07 -14.99 0.37
C ILE A 51 12.45 -13.62 0.68
N THR A 52 12.77 -12.60 -0.12
CA THR A 52 12.14 -11.29 0.01
C THR A 52 11.22 -11.00 -1.18
N THR A 53 10.09 -10.32 -0.93
CA THR A 53 9.16 -9.88 -1.99
C THR A 53 8.71 -8.45 -1.72
N ASN A 54 8.58 -7.62 -2.78
CA ASN A 54 8.09 -6.25 -2.71
C ASN A 54 8.87 -5.37 -1.70
N LEU A 55 10.18 -5.60 -1.58
CA LEU A 55 11.10 -4.93 -0.66
C LEU A 55 12.44 -4.66 -1.36
N PRO A 56 13.16 -3.60 -0.93
CA PRO A 56 14.51 -3.33 -1.43
C PRO A 56 15.44 -4.55 -1.30
N TYR A 57 16.25 -4.77 -2.33
CA TYR A 57 17.22 -5.84 -2.33
C TYR A 57 18.27 -5.67 -1.22
N VAL A 58 18.61 -6.77 -0.55
CA VAL A 58 19.68 -6.84 0.47
C VAL A 58 20.60 -8.01 0.14
N ASP A 59 21.92 -7.77 0.16
CA ASP A 59 22.90 -8.83 -0.08
C ASP A 59 22.78 -9.96 0.95
N GLY A 60 22.98 -11.19 0.47
CA GLY A 60 22.90 -12.39 1.31
C GLY A 60 21.54 -13.08 1.28
N VAL A 61 20.49 -12.47 0.73
CA VAL A 61 19.19 -13.09 0.52
C VAL A 61 19.30 -14.31 -0.41
N TYR A 62 18.49 -15.35 -0.17
CA TYR A 62 18.41 -16.50 -1.09
C TYR A 62 17.82 -16.11 -2.44
N LEU A 63 16.60 -15.53 -2.44
CA LEU A 63 15.93 -14.97 -3.62
C LEU A 63 15.20 -13.68 -3.24
N ALA A 64 15.25 -12.70 -4.12
CA ALA A 64 14.46 -11.47 -4.00
C ALA A 64 13.57 -11.31 -5.24
N PHE A 65 12.28 -11.06 -5.02
CA PHE A 65 11.30 -10.78 -6.09
C PHE A 65 10.83 -9.34 -5.98
N ASP A 66 10.96 -8.58 -7.06
CA ASP A 66 10.58 -7.17 -7.06
C ASP A 66 10.08 -6.70 -8.43
N HIS A 67 9.37 -5.59 -8.44
CA HIS A 67 8.89 -4.92 -9.65
C HIS A 67 9.18 -3.40 -9.66
N HIS A 68 9.87 -2.89 -8.63
CA HIS A 68 10.16 -1.47 -8.55
C HIS A 68 11.28 -1.04 -9.49
N PHE A 69 10.98 -0.12 -10.40
CA PHE A 69 11.98 0.44 -11.33
C PHE A 69 13.21 1.04 -10.60
N SER A 70 13.02 1.64 -9.42
CA SER A 70 14.13 2.19 -8.63
C SER A 70 15.18 1.15 -8.23
N GLU A 71 14.78 -0.11 -8.06
CA GLU A 71 15.72 -1.18 -7.71
C GLU A 71 16.58 -1.61 -8.89
N THR A 72 16.12 -1.44 -10.13
CA THR A 72 16.96 -1.66 -11.33
C THR A 72 18.06 -0.61 -11.49
N ILE A 73 17.87 0.59 -10.93
CA ILE A 73 18.88 1.66 -10.94
C ILE A 73 19.84 1.51 -9.75
N ARG A 74 19.30 1.07 -8.59
CA ARG A 74 20.06 0.98 -7.34
C ARG A 74 21.00 -0.21 -7.29
N ASN A 75 20.63 -1.31 -7.94
CA ASN A 75 21.36 -2.56 -7.88
C ASN A 75 21.91 -2.93 -9.27
N GLU A 76 23.09 -3.55 -9.29
CA GLU A 76 23.57 -4.27 -10.46
C GLU A 76 22.72 -5.55 -10.66
N GLU A 77 22.72 -6.10 -11.86
CA GLU A 77 22.05 -7.37 -12.18
C GLU A 77 22.65 -8.51 -11.35
N LYS A 78 21.78 -9.30 -10.71
CA LYS A 78 22.15 -10.42 -9.84
C LYS A 78 21.25 -11.62 -10.13
N ASP A 79 21.82 -12.81 -10.15
CA ASP A 79 21.08 -14.06 -10.43
C ASP A 79 19.96 -14.36 -9.43
N ASN A 80 20.07 -13.85 -8.20
CA ASN A 80 19.09 -14.03 -7.13
C ASN A 80 18.16 -12.82 -6.93
N HIS A 81 18.22 -11.82 -7.80
CA HIS A 81 17.30 -10.68 -7.83
C HIS A 81 16.40 -10.79 -9.05
N ILE A 82 15.27 -11.43 -8.87
CA ILE A 82 14.26 -11.63 -9.92
C ILE A 82 13.39 -10.37 -9.98
N ILE A 83 13.70 -9.49 -10.92
CA ILE A 83 13.04 -8.20 -11.04
C ILE A 83 12.44 -8.03 -12.44
N ASP A 84 11.18 -7.57 -12.50
CA ASP A 84 10.52 -7.13 -13.71
C ASP A 84 9.80 -5.81 -13.46
N ALA A 85 10.43 -4.70 -13.85
CA ALA A 85 9.86 -3.35 -13.67
C ALA A 85 8.62 -3.08 -14.54
N SER A 86 8.27 -3.96 -15.45
CA SER A 86 7.02 -3.89 -16.24
C SER A 86 5.85 -4.64 -15.58
N ALA A 87 6.14 -5.51 -14.62
CA ALA A 87 5.13 -6.25 -13.88
C ALA A 87 4.28 -5.29 -13.00
N PRO A 88 2.97 -5.52 -12.89
CA PRO A 88 2.09 -4.68 -12.10
C PRO A 88 2.25 -4.86 -10.58
N SER A 89 2.87 -5.98 -10.14
CA SER A 89 3.11 -6.32 -8.72
C SER A 89 4.26 -7.30 -8.57
N ALA A 90 4.85 -7.41 -7.39
CA ALA A 90 5.83 -8.46 -7.09
C ALA A 90 5.19 -9.86 -7.07
N ALA A 91 3.88 -9.95 -6.73
CA ALA A 91 3.13 -11.20 -6.86
C ALA A 91 3.09 -11.71 -8.29
N GLU A 92 2.96 -10.82 -9.28
CA GLU A 92 3.05 -11.19 -10.69
C GLU A 92 4.43 -11.76 -11.04
N VAL A 93 5.51 -11.16 -10.54
CA VAL A 93 6.88 -11.65 -10.74
C VAL A 93 7.04 -13.06 -10.14
N VAL A 94 6.57 -13.29 -8.91
CA VAL A 94 6.57 -14.61 -8.26
C VAL A 94 5.75 -15.62 -9.08
N TYR A 95 4.55 -15.22 -9.51
CA TYR A 95 3.63 -16.08 -10.26
C TYR A 95 4.26 -16.56 -11.57
N GLN A 96 4.85 -15.65 -12.35
CA GLN A 96 5.49 -15.97 -13.62
C GLN A 96 6.75 -16.81 -13.42
N TYR A 97 7.59 -16.48 -12.43
CA TYR A 97 8.83 -17.22 -12.15
C TYR A 97 8.59 -18.69 -11.84
N TYR A 98 7.52 -19.01 -11.11
CA TYR A 98 7.20 -20.40 -10.74
C TYR A 98 6.31 -21.14 -11.74
N GLY A 99 5.96 -20.54 -12.90
CA GLY A 99 5.28 -21.22 -13.99
C GLY A 99 3.80 -20.93 -14.13
N ALA A 100 3.32 -19.84 -13.54
CA ALA A 100 2.00 -19.27 -13.76
C ALA A 100 0.85 -20.31 -13.72
N GLU A 101 -0.04 -20.31 -14.73
CA GLU A 101 -1.21 -21.18 -14.82
C GLU A 101 -0.87 -22.69 -14.83
N GLU A 102 0.37 -23.07 -15.14
CA GLU A 102 0.81 -24.48 -15.12
C GLU A 102 1.01 -24.99 -13.68
N LYS A 103 1.27 -24.09 -12.74
CA LYS A 103 1.59 -24.42 -11.34
C LYS A 103 0.51 -24.01 -10.37
N PHE A 104 -0.18 -22.90 -10.63
CA PHE A 104 -1.17 -22.35 -9.72
C PHE A 104 -2.59 -22.65 -10.17
N PRO A 105 -3.52 -22.93 -9.26
CA PRO A 105 -4.91 -23.23 -9.61
C PRO A 105 -5.60 -21.98 -10.19
N GLY A 106 -6.55 -22.22 -11.10
CA GLY A 106 -7.33 -21.14 -11.73
C GLY A 106 -8.15 -20.30 -10.74
N THR A 107 -8.41 -20.80 -9.53
CA THR A 107 -9.04 -20.06 -8.42
C THR A 107 -8.19 -18.88 -7.95
N PHE A 108 -6.87 -18.89 -8.17
CA PHE A 108 -6.00 -17.77 -7.79
C PHE A 108 -6.10 -16.56 -8.74
N LYS A 109 -6.73 -16.69 -9.91
CA LYS A 109 -6.82 -15.59 -10.90
C LYS A 109 -7.45 -14.32 -10.31
N GLY A 110 -8.51 -14.45 -9.51
CA GLY A 110 -9.16 -13.31 -8.87
C GLY A 110 -8.23 -12.58 -7.90
N MET A 111 -7.53 -13.34 -7.05
CA MET A 111 -6.54 -12.83 -6.11
C MET A 111 -5.37 -12.14 -6.82
N MET A 112 -4.82 -12.77 -7.87
CA MET A 112 -3.74 -12.19 -8.69
C MET A 112 -4.17 -10.89 -9.36
N PHE A 113 -5.37 -10.88 -9.96
CA PHE A 113 -5.92 -9.67 -10.55
C PHE A 113 -6.04 -8.52 -9.55
N ALA A 114 -6.50 -8.83 -8.33
CA ALA A 114 -6.63 -7.83 -7.27
C ALA A 114 -5.27 -7.30 -6.77
N ALA A 115 -4.26 -8.16 -6.61
CA ALA A 115 -2.91 -7.71 -6.26
C ALA A 115 -2.34 -6.77 -7.31
N ASN A 116 -2.42 -7.15 -8.59
CA ASN A 116 -1.99 -6.35 -9.73
C ASN A 116 -2.71 -4.99 -9.78
N LYS A 117 -4.02 -4.99 -9.53
CA LYS A 117 -4.86 -3.79 -9.52
C LYS A 117 -4.55 -2.87 -8.34
N ALA A 118 -4.33 -3.44 -7.16
CA ALA A 118 -4.05 -2.69 -5.94
C ALA A 118 -2.69 -2.00 -5.99
N ASP A 119 -1.65 -2.71 -6.42
CA ASP A 119 -0.29 -2.18 -6.41
C ASP A 119 -0.07 -1.16 -7.54
N SER A 120 -0.63 -1.39 -8.73
CA SER A 120 -0.64 -0.42 -9.83
C SER A 120 -1.66 0.72 -9.66
N ALA A 121 -2.44 0.72 -8.57
CA ALA A 121 -3.54 1.65 -8.32
C ALA A 121 -4.51 1.80 -9.51
N ALA A 122 -4.84 0.67 -10.15
CA ALA A 122 -5.70 0.62 -11.34
C ALA A 122 -7.19 0.47 -11.01
N PHE A 123 -7.62 0.97 -9.86
CA PHE A 123 -9.02 0.96 -9.45
C PHE A 123 -9.87 1.89 -10.30
N THR A 124 -11.05 1.42 -10.69
CA THR A 124 -12.08 2.23 -11.34
C THR A 124 -12.82 3.08 -10.29
N LYS A 125 -13.58 4.06 -10.77
CA LYS A 125 -14.46 4.84 -9.89
C LYS A 125 -15.49 3.95 -9.18
N GLU A 126 -15.99 2.91 -9.84
CA GLU A 126 -16.94 1.95 -9.27
C GLU A 126 -16.30 1.16 -8.12
N ASP A 127 -15.10 0.62 -8.32
CA ASP A 127 -14.36 -0.08 -7.26
C ASP A 127 -14.15 0.79 -6.01
N ILE A 128 -13.99 2.10 -6.21
CA ILE A 128 -13.78 3.05 -5.10
C ILE A 128 -15.08 3.31 -4.35
N LEU A 129 -16.19 3.49 -5.10
CA LEU A 129 -17.48 3.87 -4.53
C LEU A 129 -18.23 2.69 -3.92
N ASN A 130 -18.12 1.50 -4.54
CA ASN A 130 -18.83 0.29 -4.17
C ASN A 130 -17.84 -0.89 -4.11
N PRO A 131 -16.88 -0.90 -3.18
CA PRO A 131 -15.87 -1.95 -3.11
C PRO A 131 -16.51 -3.28 -2.70
N GLU A 132 -16.24 -4.32 -3.49
CA GLU A 132 -16.71 -5.69 -3.27
C GLU A 132 -15.56 -6.69 -3.46
N GLY A 133 -15.74 -7.91 -3.01
CA GLY A 133 -14.82 -8.99 -3.27
C GLY A 133 -13.36 -8.68 -2.94
N TRP A 134 -12.48 -9.00 -3.86
CA TRP A 134 -11.04 -8.81 -3.69
C TRP A 134 -10.63 -7.34 -3.59
N GLU A 135 -11.33 -6.41 -4.24
CA GLU A 135 -11.08 -4.97 -4.13
C GLU A 135 -11.36 -4.48 -2.70
N LEU A 136 -12.47 -4.94 -2.09
CA LEU A 136 -12.76 -4.64 -0.70
C LEU A 136 -11.67 -5.18 0.21
N LEU A 137 -11.26 -6.45 0.06
CA LEU A 137 -10.17 -7.02 0.85
C LEU A 137 -8.88 -6.20 0.70
N SER A 138 -8.53 -5.77 -0.52
CA SER A 138 -7.33 -4.94 -0.74
C SER A 138 -7.40 -3.61 -0.01
N PHE A 139 -8.58 -2.96 0.07
CA PHE A 139 -8.76 -1.73 0.85
C PHE A 139 -8.68 -1.99 2.35
N LEU A 140 -9.20 -3.12 2.85
CA LEU A 140 -9.05 -3.50 4.26
C LEU A 140 -7.58 -3.74 4.64
N MET A 141 -6.78 -4.25 3.70
CA MET A 141 -5.34 -4.50 3.91
C MET A 141 -4.46 -3.26 3.71
N ASP A 142 -4.93 -2.22 3.03
CA ASP A 142 -4.17 -0.96 2.91
C ASP A 142 -4.10 -0.26 4.27
N SER A 143 -2.90 -0.11 4.81
CA SER A 143 -2.67 0.57 6.10
C SER A 143 -3.21 2.01 6.13
N ARG A 144 -3.31 2.64 4.95
CA ARG A 144 -3.82 4.01 4.76
C ARG A 144 -5.34 4.10 4.91
N THR A 145 -6.06 2.99 4.82
CA THR A 145 -7.50 2.92 5.17
C THR A 145 -7.74 3.27 6.64
N GLY A 146 -6.75 3.03 7.49
CA GLY A 146 -6.78 3.50 8.87
C GLY A 146 -7.38 2.53 9.88
N LEU A 147 -7.71 1.29 9.49
CA LEU A 147 -8.21 0.26 10.40
C LEU A 147 -7.23 -0.04 11.55
N GLY A 148 -5.93 0.15 11.33
CA GLY A 148 -4.91 0.00 12.36
C GLY A 148 -5.01 0.97 13.55
N ARG A 149 -5.84 2.02 13.47
CA ARG A 149 -6.13 2.93 14.59
C ARG A 149 -7.09 2.30 15.61
N PHE A 150 -7.88 1.32 15.19
CA PHE A 150 -8.83 0.60 16.02
C PHE A 150 -8.17 -0.64 16.61
N ARG A 151 -8.32 -0.84 17.94
CA ARG A 151 -7.61 -1.88 18.69
C ARG A 151 -8.53 -2.94 19.27
N GLU A 152 -9.83 -2.86 19.00
CA GLU A 152 -10.88 -3.69 19.61
C GLU A 152 -11.20 -4.96 18.79
N PHE A 153 -10.30 -5.35 17.90
CA PHE A 153 -10.47 -6.57 17.11
C PHE A 153 -10.07 -7.82 17.88
N THR A 154 -10.75 -8.94 17.60
CA THR A 154 -10.49 -10.25 18.22
C THR A 154 -9.03 -10.70 17.99
N VAL A 155 -8.52 -10.54 16.77
CA VAL A 155 -7.10 -10.74 16.44
C VAL A 155 -6.47 -9.44 15.97
N SER A 156 -5.15 -9.29 16.18
CA SER A 156 -4.44 -8.11 15.68
C SER A 156 -4.45 -8.06 14.14
N ASN A 157 -4.27 -6.86 13.55
CA ASN A 157 -4.14 -6.76 12.09
C ASN A 157 -2.91 -7.51 11.56
N TYR A 158 -1.84 -7.62 12.36
CA TYR A 158 -0.68 -8.45 12.01
C TYR A 158 -1.07 -9.93 11.94
N GLN A 159 -1.78 -10.44 12.96
CA GLN A 159 -2.22 -11.83 13.00
C GLN A 159 -3.20 -12.12 11.86
N LEU A 160 -4.17 -11.23 11.61
CA LEU A 160 -5.09 -11.39 10.49
C LEU A 160 -4.34 -11.48 9.15
N MET A 161 -3.31 -10.66 8.94
CA MET A 161 -2.51 -10.73 7.72
C MET A 161 -1.80 -12.09 7.55
N MET A 162 -1.32 -12.67 8.67
CA MET A 162 -0.75 -14.03 8.68
C MET A 162 -1.80 -15.08 8.33
N ASP A 163 -2.99 -14.99 8.93
CA ASP A 163 -4.08 -15.95 8.74
C ASP A 163 -4.66 -15.86 7.31
N LEU A 164 -4.74 -14.65 6.76
CA LEU A 164 -5.21 -14.43 5.38
C LEU A 164 -4.36 -15.14 4.33
N ILE A 165 -3.07 -15.31 4.55
CA ILE A 165 -2.20 -16.08 3.64
C ILE A 165 -2.68 -17.54 3.51
N ASP A 166 -3.16 -18.13 4.61
CA ASP A 166 -3.76 -19.47 4.57
C ASP A 166 -5.20 -19.43 4.05
N TYR A 167 -6.00 -18.45 4.45
CA TYR A 167 -7.39 -18.30 3.97
C TYR A 167 -7.44 -18.12 2.45
N CYS A 168 -6.61 -17.26 1.88
CA CYS A 168 -6.54 -17.02 0.44
C CYS A 168 -6.07 -18.25 -0.37
N LYS A 169 -5.37 -19.19 0.27
CA LYS A 169 -4.97 -20.44 -0.36
C LYS A 169 -6.14 -21.43 -0.52
N ASP A 170 -7.04 -21.47 0.48
CA ASP A 170 -8.00 -22.55 0.66
C ASP A 170 -9.48 -22.11 0.47
N HIS A 171 -9.77 -20.79 0.38
CA HIS A 171 -11.12 -20.26 0.32
C HIS A 171 -11.29 -19.31 -0.88
N ASP A 172 -12.52 -19.17 -1.34
CA ASP A 172 -12.86 -18.07 -2.26
C ASP A 172 -13.09 -16.76 -1.51
N ILE A 173 -13.24 -15.66 -2.25
CA ILE A 173 -13.30 -14.33 -1.63
C ILE A 173 -14.55 -14.10 -0.78
N ASP A 174 -15.68 -14.69 -1.16
CA ASP A 174 -16.93 -14.52 -0.42
C ASP A 174 -16.84 -15.22 0.94
N ASP A 175 -16.25 -16.42 0.97
CA ASP A 175 -15.96 -17.15 2.21
C ASP A 175 -14.95 -16.38 3.08
N ILE A 176 -13.88 -15.80 2.49
CA ILE A 176 -12.88 -15.00 3.21
C ILE A 176 -13.53 -13.79 3.87
N LEU A 177 -14.35 -13.03 3.15
CA LEU A 177 -15.02 -11.84 3.68
C LEU A 177 -16.05 -12.18 4.78
N ALA A 178 -16.56 -13.42 4.79
CA ALA A 178 -17.49 -13.92 5.81
C ALA A 178 -16.78 -14.47 7.07
N LEU A 179 -15.46 -14.72 7.04
CA LEU A 179 -14.71 -15.18 8.21
C LEU A 179 -14.83 -14.16 9.35
N PRO A 180 -15.04 -14.59 10.60
CA PRO A 180 -15.30 -13.67 11.72
C PRO A 180 -14.26 -12.56 11.86
N ASP A 181 -12.99 -12.91 11.76
CA ASP A 181 -11.87 -11.97 11.91
C ASP A 181 -11.78 -10.95 10.77
N VAL A 182 -12.15 -11.35 9.54
CA VAL A 182 -12.24 -10.44 8.39
C VAL A 182 -13.49 -9.59 8.48
N LYS A 183 -14.62 -10.22 8.83
CA LYS A 183 -15.92 -9.56 8.94
C LYS A 183 -15.92 -8.40 9.95
N GLU A 184 -15.20 -8.52 11.07
CA GLU A 184 -15.03 -7.39 12.00
C GLU A 184 -14.49 -6.12 11.30
N ARG A 185 -13.57 -6.28 10.34
CA ARG A 185 -12.99 -5.16 9.58
C ARG A 185 -13.96 -4.67 8.50
N VAL A 186 -14.64 -5.59 7.82
CA VAL A 186 -15.70 -5.25 6.85
C VAL A 186 -16.79 -4.43 7.55
N ASP A 187 -17.29 -4.92 8.69
CA ASP A 187 -18.35 -4.25 9.44
C ASP A 187 -17.90 -2.87 9.93
N LEU A 188 -16.65 -2.73 10.41
CA LEU A 188 -16.11 -1.45 10.84
C LEU A 188 -15.94 -0.47 9.68
N TYR A 189 -15.45 -0.96 8.53
CA TYR A 189 -15.27 -0.15 7.33
C TYR A 189 -16.59 0.49 6.87
N PHE A 190 -17.64 -0.33 6.72
CA PHE A 190 -18.96 0.15 6.29
C PHE A 190 -19.70 0.93 7.39
N LYS A 191 -19.48 0.60 8.67
CA LYS A 191 -20.05 1.36 9.79
C LYS A 191 -19.71 2.85 9.73
N TYR A 192 -18.52 3.18 9.28
CA TYR A 192 -18.04 4.56 9.24
C TYR A 192 -18.05 5.18 7.83
N GLU A 193 -18.72 4.56 6.87
CA GLU A 193 -18.74 5.06 5.49
C GLU A 193 -19.30 6.48 5.37
N VAL A 194 -20.40 6.76 6.08
CA VAL A 194 -21.05 8.07 6.06
C VAL A 194 -20.17 9.11 6.75
N GLU A 195 -19.71 8.80 7.96
CA GLU A 195 -18.85 9.70 8.75
C GLU A 195 -17.54 10.00 8.03
N PHE A 196 -16.96 9.00 7.34
CA PHE A 196 -15.75 9.20 6.54
C PHE A 196 -16.01 10.15 5.35
N LYS A 197 -17.12 9.99 4.62
CA LYS A 197 -17.50 10.90 3.53
C LYS A 197 -17.71 12.33 4.01
N GLU A 198 -18.43 12.51 5.13
CA GLU A 198 -18.66 13.82 5.75
C GLU A 198 -17.35 14.43 6.24
N GLN A 199 -16.44 13.62 6.81
CA GLN A 199 -15.12 14.05 7.24
C GLN A 199 -14.28 14.51 6.05
N LEU A 200 -14.25 13.76 4.95
CA LEU A 200 -13.58 14.18 3.73
C LEU A 200 -14.12 15.54 3.24
N GLN A 201 -15.46 15.74 3.23
CA GLN A 201 -16.06 17.00 2.79
C GLN A 201 -15.62 18.19 3.65
N ARG A 202 -15.70 18.07 4.99
CA ARG A 202 -15.38 19.21 5.89
C ARG A 202 -13.88 19.47 6.01
N CYS A 203 -13.04 18.45 5.83
CA CYS A 203 -11.58 18.56 5.94
C CYS A 203 -10.90 18.95 4.61
N THR A 204 -11.63 18.95 3.49
CA THR A 204 -11.05 19.19 2.16
C THR A 204 -11.19 20.64 1.74
N THR A 205 -10.08 21.23 1.31
CA THR A 205 -10.03 22.49 0.57
C THR A 205 -9.45 22.27 -0.83
N ILE A 206 -9.91 23.05 -1.81
CA ILE A 206 -9.49 22.92 -3.21
C ILE A 206 -8.63 24.13 -3.60
N HIS A 207 -7.45 23.85 -4.13
CA HIS A 207 -6.51 24.84 -4.64
C HIS A 207 -6.20 24.52 -6.11
N ASN A 208 -7.05 24.97 -7.03
CA ASN A 208 -7.03 24.65 -8.46
C ASN A 208 -7.13 23.12 -8.70
N ASN A 209 -6.04 22.48 -9.12
CA ASN A 209 -5.95 21.03 -9.36
C ASN A 209 -5.62 20.19 -8.11
N LEU A 210 -5.33 20.84 -6.98
CA LEU A 210 -4.87 20.21 -5.74
C LEU A 210 -5.99 20.15 -4.69
N LEU A 211 -6.13 18.99 -4.03
CA LEU A 211 -6.92 18.81 -2.81
C LEU A 211 -6.01 18.84 -1.58
N ILE A 212 -6.39 19.59 -0.56
CA ILE A 212 -5.76 19.50 0.76
C ILE A 212 -6.79 18.97 1.74
N ILE A 213 -6.50 17.82 2.34
CA ILE A 213 -7.35 17.17 3.33
C ILE A 213 -6.65 17.31 4.69
N ASP A 214 -7.13 18.22 5.53
CA ASP A 214 -6.52 18.54 6.82
C ASP A 214 -7.28 17.89 7.98
N TYR A 215 -6.72 16.84 8.54
CA TYR A 215 -7.30 16.11 9.67
C TYR A 215 -6.80 16.56 11.04
N ARG A 216 -6.00 17.62 11.13
CA ARG A 216 -5.33 18.01 12.39
C ARG A 216 -6.29 18.45 13.50
N GLU A 217 -7.47 18.96 13.13
CA GLU A 217 -8.52 19.34 14.06
C GLU A 217 -9.53 18.22 14.36
N GLU A 218 -9.38 17.06 13.72
CA GLU A 218 -10.25 15.91 13.95
C GLU A 218 -9.79 15.11 15.18
N GLU A 219 -10.75 14.81 16.06
CA GLU A 219 -10.51 13.95 17.23
C GLU A 219 -10.35 12.48 16.81
N ILE A 220 -11.16 12.04 15.85
CA ILE A 220 -11.14 10.71 15.28
C ILE A 220 -10.97 10.84 13.76
N ILE A 221 -9.98 10.16 13.19
CA ILE A 221 -9.88 9.99 11.75
C ILE A 221 -10.54 8.65 11.41
N TYR A 222 -11.70 8.72 10.77
CA TYR A 222 -12.48 7.54 10.40
C TYR A 222 -11.77 6.69 9.35
N PRO A 223 -11.97 5.36 9.38
CA PRO A 223 -11.42 4.48 8.36
C PRO A 223 -12.19 4.62 7.05
N GLY A 224 -11.47 4.56 5.94
CA GLY A 224 -12.10 4.62 4.63
C GLY A 224 -11.10 4.57 3.48
N ASN A 225 -11.60 4.38 2.28
CA ASN A 225 -10.79 4.33 1.08
C ASN A 225 -10.19 5.70 0.75
N ARG A 226 -8.87 5.80 0.83
CA ARG A 226 -8.14 7.06 0.56
C ARG A 226 -8.36 7.62 -0.85
N PHE A 227 -8.79 6.81 -1.81
CA PHE A 227 -9.08 7.25 -3.17
C PHE A 227 -10.47 7.88 -3.32
N LEU A 228 -11.35 7.76 -2.30
CA LEU A 228 -12.70 8.30 -2.34
C LEU A 228 -12.70 9.80 -2.62
N VAL A 229 -11.73 10.54 -2.11
CA VAL A 229 -11.60 11.98 -2.36
C VAL A 229 -11.53 12.33 -3.84
N TYR A 230 -10.90 11.49 -4.67
CA TYR A 230 -10.84 11.71 -6.13
C TYR A 230 -12.14 11.36 -6.84
N ALA A 231 -12.92 10.41 -6.30
CA ALA A 231 -14.26 10.13 -6.82
C ALA A 231 -15.25 11.27 -6.49
N MET A 232 -15.04 11.95 -5.35
CA MET A 232 -15.83 13.13 -4.93
C MET A 232 -15.42 14.41 -5.70
N HIS A 233 -14.14 14.54 -6.08
CA HIS A 233 -13.58 15.71 -6.74
C HIS A 233 -12.83 15.32 -8.03
N PRO A 234 -13.54 14.84 -9.08
CA PRO A 234 -12.92 14.26 -10.28
C PRO A 234 -12.12 15.26 -11.13
N ASP A 235 -12.34 16.55 -10.95
CA ASP A 235 -11.62 17.63 -11.66
C ASP A 235 -10.21 17.88 -11.08
N THR A 236 -9.92 17.34 -9.90
CA THR A 236 -8.60 17.47 -9.25
C THR A 236 -7.70 16.28 -9.58
N ASN A 237 -6.40 16.48 -9.62
CA ASN A 237 -5.46 15.47 -10.09
C ASN A 237 -4.38 15.07 -9.07
N ILE A 238 -4.37 15.72 -7.88
CA ILE A 238 -3.38 15.46 -6.83
C ILE A 238 -3.96 15.87 -5.46
N SER A 239 -3.53 15.22 -4.38
CA SER A 239 -3.95 15.56 -3.02
C SER A 239 -2.78 15.58 -2.05
N ILE A 240 -2.94 16.38 -0.97
CA ILE A 240 -2.10 16.37 0.23
C ILE A 240 -3.00 16.04 1.42
N HIS A 241 -2.74 14.91 2.09
CA HIS A 241 -3.33 14.58 3.38
C HIS A 241 -2.42 15.11 4.48
N THR A 242 -2.99 15.90 5.37
CA THR A 242 -2.29 16.56 6.47
C THR A 242 -2.75 15.97 7.79
N VAL A 243 -1.81 15.43 8.56
CA VAL A 243 -2.06 14.89 9.91
C VAL A 243 -0.96 15.32 10.86
N TRP A 244 -1.24 15.27 12.17
CA TRP A 244 -0.18 15.35 13.17
C TRP A 244 0.71 14.10 13.12
N GLY A 245 2.02 14.30 13.21
CA GLY A 245 2.95 13.22 13.50
C GLY A 245 2.79 12.69 14.93
N ARG A 246 3.60 11.70 15.29
CA ARG A 246 3.54 11.09 16.62
C ARG A 246 3.67 12.14 17.71
N ASP A 247 2.80 12.07 18.71
CA ASP A 247 2.76 13.00 19.84
C ASP A 247 2.73 14.48 19.42
N LYS A 248 2.21 14.76 18.23
CA LYS A 248 2.16 16.09 17.60
C LYS A 248 3.52 16.78 17.48
N GLN A 249 4.61 16.02 17.33
CA GLN A 249 5.98 16.58 17.22
C GLN A 249 6.24 17.30 15.90
N ASN A 250 5.53 16.94 14.85
CA ASN A 250 5.65 17.50 13.51
C ASN A 250 4.31 17.42 12.78
N VAL A 251 4.27 17.95 11.57
CA VAL A 251 3.15 17.77 10.63
C VAL A 251 3.58 16.79 9.55
N VAL A 252 2.70 15.85 9.21
CA VAL A 252 2.94 14.89 8.12
C VAL A 252 2.12 15.33 6.91
N TYR A 253 2.81 15.57 5.79
CA TYR A 253 2.21 15.77 4.48
C TYR A 253 2.38 14.51 3.64
N SER A 254 1.26 13.83 3.36
CA SER A 254 1.23 12.67 2.47
C SER A 254 0.58 13.06 1.15
N THR A 255 1.35 13.07 0.09
CA THR A 255 0.93 13.54 -1.23
C THR A 255 0.78 12.36 -2.19
N GLY A 256 -0.29 12.39 -2.99
CA GLY A 256 -0.54 11.38 -4.00
C GLY A 256 -1.28 11.95 -5.20
N LYS A 257 -0.95 11.44 -6.40
CA LYS A 257 -1.69 11.77 -7.62
C LYS A 257 -3.02 11.04 -7.64
N SER A 258 -4.01 11.64 -8.30
CA SER A 258 -5.29 11.02 -8.56
C SER A 258 -5.11 9.79 -9.46
N ILE A 259 -5.77 8.69 -9.08
CA ILE A 259 -5.86 7.49 -9.91
C ILE A 259 -6.97 7.57 -10.96
N ILE A 260 -7.87 8.56 -10.83
CA ILE A 260 -8.97 8.83 -11.77
C ILE A 260 -8.53 9.87 -12.79
N ASN A 261 -8.16 11.08 -12.35
CA ASN A 261 -7.62 12.14 -13.20
C ASN A 261 -6.10 12.09 -13.17
N LYS A 262 -5.49 11.42 -14.14
CA LYS A 262 -4.04 11.18 -14.21
C LYS A 262 -3.26 12.32 -14.87
N SER A 263 -3.81 13.54 -14.92
CA SER A 263 -3.22 14.67 -15.65
C SER A 263 -2.10 15.40 -14.91
N SER A 264 -1.87 15.14 -13.62
CA SER A 264 -0.82 15.84 -12.84
C SER A 264 0.58 15.60 -13.39
N ASN A 265 1.33 16.69 -13.63
CA ASN A 265 2.72 16.65 -14.08
C ASN A 265 3.73 16.68 -12.91
N THR A 266 3.29 16.89 -11.68
CA THR A 266 4.17 16.96 -10.50
C THR A 266 4.94 15.64 -10.30
N ASN A 267 6.27 15.70 -10.16
CA ASN A 267 7.04 14.60 -9.62
C ASN A 267 7.03 14.66 -8.09
N VAL A 268 6.11 13.89 -7.48
CA VAL A 268 5.88 13.96 -6.04
C VAL A 268 7.13 13.59 -5.24
N GLY A 269 7.85 12.53 -5.64
CA GLY A 269 9.06 12.10 -4.94
C GLY A 269 10.15 13.19 -4.91
N GLU A 270 10.43 13.83 -6.05
CA GLU A 270 11.39 14.93 -6.13
C GLU A 270 10.93 16.15 -5.33
N LEU A 271 9.64 16.47 -5.38
CA LEU A 271 9.10 17.60 -4.63
C LEU A 271 9.26 17.38 -3.13
N MET A 272 8.92 16.19 -2.61
CA MET A 272 9.02 15.87 -1.19
C MET A 272 10.48 15.83 -0.68
N LEU A 273 11.43 15.44 -1.54
CA LEU A 273 12.87 15.45 -1.19
C LEU A 273 13.38 16.84 -0.81
N LYS A 274 12.83 17.91 -1.40
CA LYS A 274 13.22 19.29 -1.06
C LYS A 274 12.96 19.64 0.41
N TYR A 275 12.02 18.94 1.05
CA TYR A 275 11.60 19.15 2.43
C TYR A 275 11.98 17.98 3.36
N GLY A 276 13.07 17.28 3.02
CA GLY A 276 13.58 16.19 3.85
C GLY A 276 12.76 14.91 3.82
N GLY A 277 11.81 14.81 2.89
CA GLY A 277 10.96 13.64 2.68
C GLY A 277 11.43 12.77 1.52
N GLY A 278 10.48 12.16 0.80
CA GLY A 278 10.76 11.33 -0.36
C GLY A 278 9.52 10.63 -0.89
N GLY A 279 9.71 9.75 -1.85
CA GLY A 279 8.63 8.97 -2.45
C GLY A 279 8.93 8.55 -3.88
N HIS A 280 7.86 8.19 -4.58
CA HIS A 280 7.84 7.86 -6.00
C HIS A 280 7.29 9.02 -6.82
N HIS A 281 7.37 8.91 -8.14
CA HIS A 281 6.81 9.91 -9.07
C HIS A 281 5.33 10.25 -8.78
N ALA A 282 4.53 9.29 -8.34
CA ALA A 282 3.10 9.46 -8.11
C ALA A 282 2.68 9.66 -6.65
N ALA A 283 3.53 9.36 -5.69
CA ALA A 283 3.20 9.46 -4.28
C ALA A 283 4.44 9.65 -3.41
N GLY A 284 4.31 10.40 -2.33
CA GLY A 284 5.40 10.66 -1.40
C GLY A 284 4.93 11.44 -0.19
N GLY A 285 5.87 11.83 0.67
CA GLY A 285 5.55 12.66 1.82
C GLY A 285 6.76 13.27 2.47
N CYS A 286 6.52 14.29 3.29
CA CYS A 286 7.51 14.93 4.13
C CYS A 286 6.95 15.21 5.52
N GLN A 287 7.84 15.52 6.47
CA GLN A 287 7.48 15.71 7.88
C GLN A 287 8.17 16.95 8.45
N PRO A 288 7.78 18.16 8.00
CA PRO A 288 8.35 19.39 8.53
C PRO A 288 7.99 19.60 10.01
N SER A 289 8.82 20.37 10.72
CA SER A 289 8.53 20.84 12.07
C SER A 289 7.25 21.68 12.12
N HIS A 290 6.69 21.90 13.31
CA HIS A 290 5.52 22.78 13.48
C HIS A 290 5.73 24.18 12.92
N GLU A 291 6.95 24.73 13.09
CA GLU A 291 7.29 26.08 12.67
C GLU A 291 7.40 26.19 11.15
N GLU A 292 7.96 25.16 10.50
CA GLU A 292 8.17 25.13 9.06
C GLU A 292 6.92 24.72 8.27
N ALA A 293 6.04 23.93 8.88
CA ALA A 293 4.92 23.30 8.19
C ALA A 293 4.01 24.28 7.42
N PRO A 294 3.63 25.49 7.95
CA PRO A 294 2.80 26.40 7.19
C PRO A 294 3.49 26.89 5.90
N GLN A 295 4.75 27.27 5.97
CA GLN A 295 5.53 27.71 4.81
C GLN A 295 5.72 26.60 3.80
N VAL A 296 6.07 25.38 4.26
CA VAL A 296 6.20 24.21 3.39
C VAL A 296 4.91 23.92 2.63
N LEU A 297 3.75 24.02 3.31
CA LEU A 297 2.46 23.82 2.65
C LEU A 297 2.19 24.87 1.55
N GLU A 298 2.47 26.13 1.81
CA GLU A 298 2.33 27.21 0.81
C GLU A 298 3.22 26.97 -0.41
N GLU A 299 4.46 26.56 -0.21
CA GLU A 299 5.40 26.24 -1.28
C GLU A 299 4.96 25.00 -2.09
N LEU A 300 4.43 23.97 -1.41
CA LEU A 300 3.86 22.78 -2.05
C LEU A 300 2.66 23.13 -2.92
N ILE A 301 1.72 23.97 -2.42
CA ILE A 301 0.56 24.46 -3.17
C ILE A 301 1.02 25.23 -4.41
N ALA A 302 1.98 26.15 -4.26
CA ALA A 302 2.48 26.96 -5.35
C ALA A 302 3.13 26.12 -6.44
N GLN A 303 3.99 25.17 -6.06
CA GLN A 303 4.69 24.29 -7.01
C GLN A 303 3.72 23.36 -7.73
N ILE A 304 2.81 22.68 -7.01
CA ILE A 304 1.84 21.75 -7.59
C ILE A 304 0.91 22.47 -8.57
N ASN A 305 0.44 23.66 -8.22
CA ASN A 305 -0.41 24.46 -9.12
C ASN A 305 0.38 24.95 -10.36
N ALA A 306 1.66 25.20 -10.24
CA ALA A 306 2.50 25.59 -11.37
C ALA A 306 2.82 24.42 -12.32
N ASP A 307 2.90 23.21 -11.79
CA ASP A 307 3.14 21.98 -12.56
C ASP A 307 1.88 21.57 -13.38
N GLY A 308 0.69 21.82 -12.87
CA GLY A 308 -0.61 21.56 -13.51
C GLY A 308 -1.21 20.19 -13.25
#